data_64b9ec9e989035cb814c2754ac58a5ef
#
_entry.id   64b9ec9e989035cb814c2754ac58a5ef
#
_cell.length_a   1.000
_cell.length_b   1.000
_cell.length_c   1.000
_cell.angle_alpha   90.00
_cell.angle_beta   90.00
_cell.angle_gamma   90.00
#
_symmetry.space_group_name_H-M   'P 1'
#
loop_
_entity.id
_entity.type
_entity.pdbx_description
1 polymer ?
#
loop_
_entity_poly.entity_id
_entity_poly.type
_entity_poly.pdbx_seq_one_letter_code
_entity_poly.pdbx_strand_id
1 'polypeptide(L)'
;MLDTEISKSENSIIQDEFLVSDEPVMKNALEILEKNLQTDKIIIKGKGELCYNAVTICNIITENILKGNSKIQNITVDSEILDDGQMISTIELVLIKTN
;
A
#
# COMPACT_ATOMS: atom_id res chain seq x y z
N MET A 1 -19.71 -11.87 20.34
CA MET A 1 -19.44 -11.73 19.91
C MET A 1 -19.05 -11.24 19.49
N LEU A 2 -19.05 -10.89 19.46
CA LEU A 2 -18.68 -10.42 18.95
C LEU A 2 -17.84 -10.13 19.05
N ASP A 3 -17.65 -9.98 19.40
CA ASP A 3 -16.87 -9.59 19.28
C ASP A 3 -16.00 -9.65 18.98
N THR A 4 -15.88 -9.92 19.22
CA THR A 4 -14.92 -9.95 18.72
C THR A 4 -14.61 -9.40 17.68
N GLU A 5 -15.19 -9.24 17.16
CA GLU A 5 -14.99 -8.54 16.12
C GLU A 5 -14.60 -7.25 16.33
N ILE A 6 -14.80 -6.85 17.34
CA ILE A 6 -14.50 -5.54 17.63
C ILE A 6 -13.10 -5.24 17.66
N SER A 7 -12.31 -6.07 18.19
CA SER A 7 -10.92 -5.77 18.27
C SER A 7 -10.31 -5.66 16.92
N LYS A 8 -10.82 -6.37 15.97
CA LYS A 8 -10.22 -6.21 14.72
C LYS A 8 -10.58 -4.95 14.11
N SER A 9 -11.66 -4.38 14.46
CA SER A 9 -11.97 -3.12 13.89
C SER A 9 -11.02 -2.06 14.39
N GLU A 10 -10.50 -2.18 15.58
CA GLU A 10 -9.55 -1.23 16.02
C GLU A 10 -8.33 -1.28 15.22
N ASN A 11 -7.88 -2.45 14.85
CA ASN A 11 -6.71 -2.53 14.04
C ASN A 11 -6.91 -1.91 12.71
N SER A 12 -8.06 -2.03 12.17
CA SER A 12 -8.25 -1.52 10.85
C SER A 12 -8.31 -0.01 10.84
N ILE A 13 -8.60 0.63 11.96
CA ILE A 13 -8.65 2.05 11.91
C ILE A 13 -7.31 2.69 11.83
N ILE A 14 -6.23 2.02 12.15
CA ILE A 14 -4.95 2.65 12.12
C ILE A 14 -4.18 2.33 10.86
N GLN A 15 -4.79 1.64 9.91
CA GLN A 15 -4.14 1.33 8.67
C GLN A 15 -5.05 1.64 7.52
N ASP A 16 -4.53 2.30 6.51
CA ASP A 16 -5.23 2.52 5.27
C ASP A 16 -4.64 1.64 4.21
N GLU A 17 -5.43 1.35 3.20
CA GLU A 17 -4.96 0.60 2.05
C GLU A 17 -5.16 1.44 0.80
N PHE A 18 -4.23 1.34 -0.11
CA PHE A 18 -4.30 2.06 -1.38
C PHE A 18 -4.03 1.07 -2.49
N LEU A 19 -4.96 0.91 -3.41
CA LEU A 19 -4.78 0.04 -4.55
C LEU A 19 -4.27 0.89 -5.71
N VAL A 20 -3.09 0.56 -6.21
CA VAL A 20 -2.47 1.32 -7.28
C VAL A 20 -3.31 1.21 -8.54
N SER A 21 -3.54 2.32 -9.20
CA SER A 21 -4.28 2.36 -10.44
C SER A 21 -3.33 2.57 -11.61
N ASP A 22 -3.84 2.51 -12.83
CA ASP A 22 -3.00 2.69 -14.00
C ASP A 22 -2.81 4.15 -14.36
N GLU A 23 -3.17 5.06 -13.47
CA GLU A 23 -2.89 6.46 -13.67
C GLU A 23 -1.41 6.72 -13.47
N PRO A 24 -0.91 7.89 -13.86
CA PRO A 24 0.51 8.19 -13.70
C PRO A 24 0.97 7.97 -12.27
N VAL A 25 2.18 7.44 -12.13
CA VAL A 25 2.68 7.08 -10.80
C VAL A 25 2.72 8.30 -9.87
N MET A 26 3.02 9.47 -10.40
CA MET A 26 3.06 10.66 -9.57
C MET A 26 1.69 11.00 -8.99
N LYS A 27 0.64 10.77 -9.76
CA LYS A 27 -0.70 11.03 -9.27
C LYS A 27 -1.05 10.07 -8.15
N ASN A 28 -0.69 8.80 -8.30
CA ASN A 28 -0.89 7.83 -7.24
C ASN A 28 -0.10 8.23 -5.99
N ALA A 29 1.12 8.69 -6.18
CA ALA A 29 1.95 9.08 -5.05
C ALA A 29 1.32 10.24 -4.27
N LEU A 30 0.77 11.20 -4.98
CA LEU A 30 0.14 12.34 -4.31
C LEU A 30 -1.10 11.93 -3.54
N GLU A 31 -1.87 10.99 -4.08
CA GLU A 31 -3.04 10.50 -3.36
C GLU A 31 -2.65 9.77 -2.09
N ILE A 32 -1.57 9.00 -2.16
CA ILE A 32 -1.09 8.29 -1.00
C ILE A 32 -0.64 9.29 0.07
N LEU A 33 0.02 10.36 -0.35
CA LEU A 33 0.49 11.34 0.61
C LEU A 33 -0.67 12.01 1.34
N GLU A 34 -1.77 12.24 0.66
CA GLU A 34 -2.93 12.80 1.32
C GLU A 34 -3.43 11.87 2.41
N LYS A 35 -3.45 10.58 2.14
CA LYS A 35 -3.87 9.62 3.17
C LYS A 35 -2.86 9.56 4.29
N ASN A 36 -1.58 9.64 3.95
CA ASN A 36 -0.54 9.52 4.94
C ASN A 36 -0.50 10.69 5.92
N LEU A 37 -1.13 11.79 5.59
CA LEU A 37 -1.21 12.89 6.53
C LEU A 37 -2.12 12.53 7.70
N GLN A 38 -2.95 11.53 7.53
CA GLN A 38 -3.91 11.16 8.55
C GLN A 38 -3.56 9.88 9.28
N THR A 39 -2.65 9.09 8.74
CA THR A 39 -2.27 7.85 9.39
C THR A 39 -0.77 7.71 9.33
N ASP A 40 -0.22 6.90 10.21
CA ASP A 40 1.22 6.66 10.23
C ASP A 40 1.60 5.46 9.38
N LYS A 41 0.66 4.72 8.90
CA LYS A 41 0.93 3.49 8.17
C LYS A 41 -0.09 3.32 7.06
N ILE A 42 0.38 2.97 5.87
CA ILE A 42 -0.52 2.70 4.77
C ILE A 42 0.00 1.47 4.01
N ILE A 43 -0.89 0.62 3.56
CA ILE A 43 -0.55 -0.55 2.79
C ILE A 43 -0.82 -0.24 1.33
N ILE A 44 0.20 -0.34 0.50
CA ILE A 44 0.09 -0.04 -0.92
C ILE A 44 0.09 -1.35 -1.68
N LYS A 45 -0.96 -1.58 -2.45
CA LYS A 45 -1.15 -2.83 -3.14
C LYS A 45 -1.13 -2.65 -4.65
N GLY A 46 -0.50 -3.59 -5.34
CA GLY A 46 -0.50 -3.60 -6.79
C GLY A 46 -0.81 -4.99 -7.30
N LYS A 47 -1.45 -5.09 -8.45
CA LYS A 47 -1.76 -6.36 -9.06
C LYS A 47 -1.31 -6.37 -10.51
N GLY A 48 -0.82 -7.52 -10.96
CA GLY A 48 -0.42 -7.69 -12.33
C GLY A 48 0.66 -6.70 -12.73
N GLU A 49 0.43 -6.00 -13.80
CA GLU A 49 1.40 -5.04 -14.29
C GLU A 49 1.61 -3.88 -13.34
N LEU A 50 0.66 -3.68 -12.44
CA LEU A 50 0.76 -2.55 -11.52
C LEU A 50 1.64 -2.87 -10.33
N CYS A 51 2.14 -4.08 -10.21
CA CYS A 51 3.09 -4.40 -9.14
C CYS A 51 4.33 -3.54 -9.27
N TYR A 52 4.83 -3.36 -10.49
CA TYR A 52 6.00 -2.54 -10.69
C TYR A 52 5.71 -1.09 -10.34
N ASN A 53 4.52 -0.63 -10.69
CA ASN A 53 4.14 0.74 -10.37
C ASN A 53 4.08 0.94 -8.86
N ALA A 54 3.61 -0.07 -8.13
CA ALA A 54 3.53 0.04 -6.68
C ALA A 54 4.92 0.25 -6.08
N VAL A 55 5.91 -0.49 -6.56
CA VAL A 55 7.27 -0.33 -6.07
C VAL A 55 7.81 1.05 -6.43
N THR A 56 7.57 1.47 -7.66
CA THR A 56 8.04 2.77 -8.12
C THR A 56 7.46 3.90 -7.27
N ILE A 57 6.16 3.81 -7.00
CA ILE A 57 5.49 4.83 -6.20
C ILE A 57 6.09 4.90 -4.81
N CYS A 58 6.31 3.75 -4.19
CA CYS A 58 6.90 3.74 -2.86
C CYS A 58 8.29 4.32 -2.86
N ASN A 59 9.08 4.04 -3.90
CA ASN A 59 10.41 4.61 -3.99
C ASN A 59 10.36 6.12 -4.16
N ILE A 60 9.43 6.62 -4.95
CA ILE A 60 9.30 8.06 -5.11
C ILE A 60 9.00 8.71 -3.76
N ILE A 61 8.12 8.12 -2.99
CA ILE A 61 7.75 8.68 -1.71
C ILE A 61 8.92 8.63 -0.73
N THR A 62 9.56 7.48 -0.60
CA THR A 62 10.58 7.33 0.42
C THR A 62 11.92 7.96 0.04
N GLU A 63 12.22 8.03 -1.26
CA GLU A 63 13.51 8.55 -1.67
C GLU A 63 13.48 10.02 -2.06
N ASN A 64 12.32 10.55 -2.32
CA ASN A 64 12.24 11.93 -2.78
C ASN A 64 11.33 12.80 -1.92
N ILE A 65 10.08 12.42 -1.81
CA ILE A 65 9.10 13.32 -1.18
C ILE A 65 9.19 13.32 0.33
N LEU A 66 9.20 12.14 0.94
CA LEU A 66 9.31 12.01 2.39
C LEU A 66 10.63 11.40 2.78
N LYS A 67 11.68 11.80 2.09
CA LYS A 67 12.99 11.28 2.35
C LYS A 67 13.39 11.57 3.80
N GLY A 68 13.82 10.51 4.50
CA GLY A 68 14.19 10.67 5.89
C GLY A 68 13.03 10.61 6.86
N ASN A 69 11.79 10.69 6.35
CA ASN A 69 10.61 10.70 7.21
C ASN A 69 9.65 9.55 6.92
N SER A 70 10.10 8.59 6.13
CA SER A 70 9.27 7.44 5.80
C SER A 70 10.16 6.29 5.41
N LYS A 71 9.61 5.09 5.47
CA LYS A 71 10.34 3.93 4.98
C LYS A 71 9.37 2.82 4.66
N ILE A 72 9.84 1.86 3.87
CA ILE A 72 9.07 0.68 3.57
C ILE A 72 9.36 -0.33 4.67
N GLN A 73 8.34 -0.69 5.42
CA GLN A 73 8.52 -1.58 6.56
C GLN A 73 8.52 -3.03 6.13
N ASN A 74 7.73 -3.36 5.12
CA ASN A 74 7.57 -4.75 4.72
C ASN A 74 7.11 -4.82 3.28
N ILE A 75 7.49 -5.89 2.60
CA ILE A 75 7.06 -6.14 1.22
C ILE A 75 6.64 -7.59 1.14
N THR A 76 5.43 -7.82 0.65
CA THR A 76 4.93 -9.17 0.47
C THR A 76 4.53 -9.37 -0.99
N VAL A 77 5.03 -10.42 -1.60
CA VAL A 77 4.70 -10.75 -2.98
C VAL A 77 3.96 -12.06 -2.98
N ASP A 78 2.87 -12.13 -3.73
CA ASP A 78 2.05 -13.33 -3.76
C ASP A 78 1.44 -13.46 -5.14
N SER A 79 0.59 -14.43 -5.34
CA SER A 79 -0.14 -14.60 -6.57
C SER A 79 -1.55 -15.04 -6.26
N GLU A 80 -2.42 -14.71 -7.19
CA GLU A 80 -3.84 -14.97 -7.09
C GLU A 80 -4.26 -15.77 -8.31
N ILE A 81 -5.14 -16.74 -8.17
CA ILE A 81 -5.65 -17.46 -9.31
C ILE A 81 -7.02 -16.94 -9.62
N LEU A 82 -7.19 -16.46 -10.85
CA LEU A 82 -8.46 -15.90 -11.27
C LEU A 82 -9.43 -17.00 -11.66
N ASP A 83 -10.70 -16.63 -11.82
CA ASP A 83 -11.75 -17.60 -12.13
C ASP A 83 -11.47 -18.40 -13.40
N ASP A 84 -10.78 -17.78 -14.35
CA ASP A 84 -10.48 -18.47 -15.61
C ASP A 84 -9.19 -19.28 -15.53
N GLY A 85 -8.62 -19.42 -14.34
CA GLY A 85 -7.42 -20.22 -14.18
C GLY A 85 -6.10 -19.49 -14.38
N GLN A 86 -6.16 -18.22 -14.74
CA GLN A 86 -4.94 -17.45 -14.90
C GLN A 86 -4.38 -17.03 -13.55
N MET A 87 -3.08 -16.90 -13.48
CA MET A 87 -2.43 -16.42 -12.27
C MET A 87 -2.03 -14.97 -12.46
N ILE A 88 -2.20 -14.18 -11.42
CA ILE A 88 -1.79 -12.79 -11.45
C ILE A 88 -0.96 -12.52 -10.22
N SER A 89 0.13 -11.79 -10.38
CA SER A 89 1.00 -11.44 -9.27
C SER A 89 0.41 -10.30 -8.47
N THR A 90 0.64 -10.33 -7.18
CA THR A 90 0.20 -9.23 -6.30
C THR A 90 1.36 -8.84 -5.42
N ILE A 91 1.36 -7.58 -4.99
CA ILE A 91 2.39 -7.09 -4.09
C ILE A 91 1.75 -6.16 -3.07
N GLU A 92 2.25 -6.21 -1.85
CA GLU A 92 1.84 -5.30 -0.81
C GLU A 92 3.08 -4.69 -0.21
N LEU A 93 3.11 -3.37 -0.13
CA LEU A 93 4.21 -2.69 0.52
C LEU A 93 3.64 -1.88 1.67
N VAL A 94 4.21 -2.06 2.84
CA VAL A 94 3.76 -1.33 4.03
C VAL A 94 4.67 -0.13 4.19
N LEU A 95 4.08 1.04 4.03
CA LEU A 95 4.82 2.29 4.10
C LEU A 95 4.49 2.97 5.43
N ILE A 96 5.52 3.36 6.18
CA ILE A 96 5.28 4.01 7.46
C ILE A 96 6.00 5.35 7.52
N LYS A 97 5.45 6.25 8.29
CA LYS A 97 6.09 7.51 8.60
C LYS A 97 6.98 7.29 9.79
N THR A 98 8.19 7.80 9.75
CA THR A 98 9.14 7.56 10.81
C THR A 98 9.45 8.80 11.58
N ASN A 99 8.70 9.84 11.45
CA ASN A 99 8.97 10.96 12.25
C ASN A 99 8.08 12.08 12.14
#